data_86e07eaae939360e23b7c674b09f394a
#
_entry.id   86e07eaae939360e23b7c674b09f394a
#
_cell.length_a   1.000
_cell.length_b   1.000
_cell.length_c   1.000
_cell.angle_alpha   90.00
_cell.angle_beta   90.00
_cell.angle_gamma   90.00
#
_symmetry.space_group_name_H-M   'P 1'
#
loop_
_entity.id
_entity.type
_entity.pdbx_description
1 polymer ?
#
loop_
_entity_poly.entity_id
_entity_poly.type
_entity_poly.pdbx_seq_one_letter_code
_entity_poly.pdbx_strand_id
1 'polypeptide(L)'
;MIVNEPDSMLQLCARDSQEYSARCRIQGIITAMPLISAALFDGPGLRTGRMLGQLVGADLVTKVVVTCPENQWASAITKVDSKKLSLTDIELISGPGLRRLLESIETEYLLIVLAGECVEFTSGALERMCTVARESGAGWLYSDYFDEAAGGLVNRPLIDYQRGSIRDNFNFGSVVLISTEAARRALELHGPIDESVKWGALYDLRLKISSRLRIVRLPEPMYTRVKSETGPAGQFDYVDPSQRLYQAEMERIATEHLKRAEVWLPPSFRQVDRDAANFPVKASIIIPVRNRVRTVADAVRSALSQTASFEFNVIVVDNHSTDGTTAILEQLAASDHRLIHLIPKARDLGIGGCWNEAIYSTHCGEIALQLDSDDLYKDHLTLRKITSKFDESSYAMVIGAYTIVDFDLNEIPPGLIDHQEWTRDNGRNNALRINGFGAPRAFYVPILRRIGFPNTSYGEDYAVGLRISREYEIGRLYESIYYARRWEGNSDAALDAAASNRYDSYKDWLRTVEMDARRRMLSE
;
A
#
# COMPACT_ATOMS: atom_id res chain seq x y z
N MET A 1 40.66 0.08 26.97
CA MET A 1 40.83 1.29 26.15
C MET A 1 40.90 0.83 24.69
N ILE A 2 39.78 0.81 23.99
CA ILE A 2 39.70 0.56 22.55
C ILE A 2 38.94 1.77 22.02
N VAL A 3 39.65 2.63 21.32
CA VAL A 3 39.12 3.79 20.61
C VAL A 3 38.63 3.29 19.26
N ASN A 4 37.31 3.29 19.05
CA ASN A 4 36.72 3.07 17.74
C ASN A 4 36.67 4.42 16.99
N GLU A 5 37.48 4.56 15.98
CA GLU A 5 37.37 5.66 15.03
C GLU A 5 36.44 5.27 13.88
N PRO A 6 35.34 6.01 13.65
CA PRO A 6 34.40 5.75 12.55
C PRO A 6 34.96 6.10 11.15
N ASP A 7 36.02 6.90 11.06
CA ASP A 7 36.55 7.41 9.78
C ASP A 7 37.32 6.39 8.94
N SER A 8 37.76 5.29 9.54
CA SER A 8 38.57 4.30 8.81
C SER A 8 37.74 3.39 7.87
N MET A 9 36.47 3.15 8.16
CA MET A 9 35.61 2.32 7.31
C MET A 9 35.13 3.05 6.04
N LEU A 10 34.81 4.32 6.13
CA LEU A 10 34.40 5.14 4.98
C LEU A 10 35.58 5.36 3.98
N GLN A 11 36.80 5.47 4.47
CA GLN A 11 37.98 5.57 3.62
C GLN A 11 38.36 4.25 2.94
N LEU A 12 38.12 3.11 3.57
CA LEU A 12 38.33 1.79 2.97
C LEU A 12 37.28 1.52 1.84
N CYS A 13 36.01 1.80 2.06
CA CYS A 13 34.99 1.65 1.01
C CYS A 13 35.22 2.56 -0.20
N ALA A 14 35.73 3.78 0.01
CA ALA A 14 36.05 4.69 -1.09
C ALA A 14 37.31 4.27 -1.90
N ARG A 15 38.27 3.62 -1.27
CA ARG A 15 39.48 3.09 -1.97
C ARG A 15 39.12 1.83 -2.78
N ASP A 16 38.33 0.92 -2.23
CA ASP A 16 37.93 -0.30 -2.94
C ASP A 16 37.06 -0.01 -4.16
N SER A 17 36.20 1.02 -4.11
CA SER A 17 35.36 1.42 -5.25
C SER A 17 36.19 2.03 -6.39
N GLN A 18 37.23 2.81 -6.09
CA GLN A 18 38.14 3.35 -7.11
C GLN A 18 39.02 2.26 -7.74
N GLU A 19 39.51 1.31 -6.95
CA GLU A 19 40.26 0.16 -7.47
C GLU A 19 39.39 -0.79 -8.29
N TYR A 20 38.13 -0.99 -7.89
CA TYR A 20 37.15 -1.80 -8.65
C TYR A 20 36.84 -1.16 -10.01
N SER A 21 36.60 0.15 -10.03
CA SER A 21 36.39 0.92 -11.26
C SER A 21 37.62 0.90 -12.18
N ALA A 22 38.81 1.01 -11.60
CA ALA A 22 40.06 0.93 -12.36
C ALA A 22 40.35 -0.48 -12.92
N ARG A 23 40.05 -1.55 -12.14
CA ARG A 23 40.22 -2.93 -12.60
C ARG A 23 39.24 -3.31 -13.71
N CYS A 24 37.97 -2.83 -13.64
CA CYS A 24 37.03 -3.02 -14.73
C CYS A 24 37.44 -2.31 -16.03
N ARG A 25 38.11 -1.15 -15.96
CA ARG A 25 38.66 -0.47 -17.12
C ARG A 25 39.87 -1.22 -17.74
N ILE A 26 40.68 -1.90 -16.93
CA ILE A 26 41.85 -2.66 -17.38
C ILE A 26 41.49 -3.99 -18.06
N GLN A 27 40.32 -4.58 -17.72
CA GLN A 27 39.91 -5.86 -18.30
C GLN A 27 39.12 -5.76 -19.62
N GLY A 28 38.97 -4.57 -20.21
CA GLY A 28 38.33 -4.40 -21.52
C GLY A 28 36.83 -4.77 -21.57
N ILE A 29 36.19 -4.90 -20.41
CA ILE A 29 34.79 -5.36 -20.29
C ILE A 29 33.78 -4.19 -20.43
N ILE A 30 34.27 -2.95 -20.36
CA ILE A 30 33.46 -1.76 -20.61
C ILE A 30 34.09 -0.98 -21.78
N THR A 31 33.86 -1.43 -23.00
CA THR A 31 33.87 -0.49 -24.12
C THR A 31 32.70 0.45 -23.89
N ALA A 32 33.00 1.73 -23.79
CA ALA A 32 32.06 2.79 -23.45
C ALA A 32 30.94 2.92 -24.49
N MET A 33 29.96 2.00 -24.46
CA MET A 33 28.69 2.28 -25.05
C MET A 33 27.89 3.08 -24.02
N PRO A 34 27.30 4.18 -24.45
CA PRO A 34 26.40 4.98 -23.60
C PRO A 34 25.20 4.14 -23.18
N LEU A 35 25.11 3.85 -21.89
CA LEU A 35 24.15 2.86 -21.38
C LEU A 35 22.84 3.47 -20.90
N ILE A 36 22.84 4.74 -20.49
CA ILE A 36 21.71 5.36 -19.79
C ILE A 36 21.24 6.64 -20.48
N SER A 37 19.93 6.73 -20.69
CA SER A 37 19.21 8.00 -20.79
C SER A 37 18.48 8.25 -19.47
N ALA A 38 18.63 9.43 -18.89
CA ALA A 38 17.95 9.81 -17.65
C ALA A 38 16.75 10.72 -17.95
N ALA A 39 15.66 10.53 -17.23
CA ALA A 39 14.49 11.39 -17.26
C ALA A 39 14.16 11.88 -15.85
N LEU A 40 14.00 13.18 -15.71
CA LEU A 40 13.72 13.86 -14.45
C LEU A 40 12.36 14.53 -14.55
N PHE A 41 11.50 14.22 -13.61
CA PHE A 41 10.24 14.90 -13.43
C PHE A 41 10.46 16.09 -12.51
N ASP A 42 10.66 17.28 -13.06
CA ASP A 42 10.86 18.48 -12.26
C ASP A 42 9.52 19.09 -11.83
N GLY A 43 9.42 19.37 -10.53
CA GLY A 43 8.38 20.21 -9.96
C GLY A 43 8.93 21.63 -9.68
N PRO A 44 8.11 22.58 -9.25
CA PRO A 44 8.52 23.94 -8.98
C PRO A 44 9.55 24.02 -7.83
N GLY A 45 10.85 24.11 -8.16
CA GLY A 45 11.90 24.31 -7.17
C GLY A 45 13.20 23.59 -7.50
N LEU A 46 14.05 24.22 -8.30
CA LEU A 46 15.36 23.74 -8.74
C LEU A 46 16.39 23.56 -7.61
N ARG A 47 16.24 22.54 -6.75
CA ARG A 47 17.36 21.99 -5.95
C ARG A 47 18.17 20.93 -6.70
N THR A 48 17.90 20.75 -8.00
CA THR A 48 18.43 19.69 -8.88
C THR A 48 19.86 19.89 -9.37
N GLY A 49 20.53 20.99 -9.03
CA GLY A 49 21.85 21.31 -9.61
C GLY A 49 22.94 20.23 -9.39
N ARG A 50 23.00 19.62 -8.20
CA ARG A 50 23.95 18.56 -7.88
C ARG A 50 23.61 17.26 -8.62
N MET A 51 22.37 16.84 -8.56
CA MET A 51 21.87 15.65 -9.25
C MET A 51 22.10 15.75 -10.76
N LEU A 52 21.75 16.89 -11.38
CA LEU A 52 22.03 17.14 -12.80
C LEU A 52 23.52 17.08 -13.09
N GLY A 53 24.37 17.69 -12.24
CA GLY A 53 25.83 17.63 -12.37
C GLY A 53 26.37 16.20 -12.33
N GLN A 54 25.86 15.36 -11.43
CA GLN A 54 26.23 13.94 -11.36
C GLN A 54 25.80 13.18 -12.62
N LEU A 55 24.56 13.35 -13.08
CA LEU A 55 24.05 12.64 -14.26
C LEU A 55 24.76 13.09 -15.54
N VAL A 56 24.95 14.39 -15.75
CA VAL A 56 25.62 14.92 -16.93
C VAL A 56 27.11 14.56 -16.93
N GLY A 57 27.75 14.55 -15.75
CA GLY A 57 29.16 14.19 -15.58
C GLY A 57 29.43 12.69 -15.68
N ALA A 58 28.43 11.83 -15.59
CA ALA A 58 28.61 10.38 -15.68
C ALA A 58 28.87 9.94 -17.13
N ASP A 59 29.93 9.14 -17.35
CA ASP A 59 30.30 8.61 -18.67
C ASP A 59 29.22 7.69 -19.25
N LEU A 60 28.50 6.96 -18.39
CA LEU A 60 27.46 6.04 -18.78
C LEU A 60 26.18 6.75 -19.28
N VAL A 61 25.97 8.02 -18.93
CA VAL A 61 24.78 8.79 -19.29
C VAL A 61 25.02 9.57 -20.57
N THR A 62 24.19 9.33 -21.58
CA THR A 62 24.26 10.04 -22.88
C THR A 62 23.30 11.21 -22.96
N LYS A 63 22.14 11.09 -22.36
CA LYS A 63 21.06 12.06 -22.47
C LYS A 63 20.37 12.22 -21.13
N VAL A 64 20.09 13.46 -20.77
CA VAL A 64 19.28 13.82 -19.59
C VAL A 64 18.10 14.65 -20.09
N VAL A 65 16.90 14.11 -19.94
CA VAL A 65 15.64 14.80 -20.28
C VAL A 65 15.06 15.37 -19.00
N VAL A 66 14.83 16.66 -18.95
CA VAL A 66 14.19 17.33 -17.81
C VAL A 66 12.87 17.90 -18.26
N THR A 67 11.80 17.52 -17.56
CA THR A 67 10.47 18.11 -17.75
C THR A 67 10.34 19.35 -16.90
N CYS A 68 10.17 20.49 -17.52
CA CYS A 68 9.86 21.74 -16.82
C CYS A 68 9.07 22.69 -17.74
N PRO A 69 8.23 23.57 -17.17
CA PRO A 69 7.54 24.60 -17.96
C PRO A 69 8.51 25.46 -18.76
N GLU A 70 8.14 25.87 -19.97
CA GLU A 70 8.99 26.68 -20.87
C GLU A 70 9.53 27.96 -20.22
N ASN A 71 8.72 28.61 -19.37
CA ASN A 71 9.13 29.80 -18.65
C ASN A 71 10.26 29.57 -17.62
N GLN A 72 10.60 28.32 -17.32
CA GLN A 72 11.68 27.95 -16.40
C GLN A 72 12.94 27.46 -17.12
N TRP A 73 12.93 27.27 -18.45
CA TRP A 73 14.05 26.75 -19.21
C TRP A 73 15.32 27.56 -19.05
N ALA A 74 15.23 28.90 -19.05
CA ALA A 74 16.40 29.77 -18.89
C ALA A 74 17.12 29.52 -17.55
N SER A 75 16.40 29.29 -16.47
CA SER A 75 16.98 29.01 -15.15
C SER A 75 17.52 27.58 -15.02
N ALA A 76 16.99 26.64 -15.77
CA ALA A 76 17.46 25.26 -15.82
C ALA A 76 18.79 25.14 -16.60
N ILE A 77 18.92 25.83 -17.75
CA ILE A 77 20.10 25.82 -18.62
C ILE A 77 21.31 26.50 -17.94
N THR A 78 21.11 27.59 -17.20
CA THR A 78 22.22 28.32 -16.55
C THR A 78 22.93 27.51 -15.47
N LYS A 79 22.36 26.40 -15.00
CA LYS A 79 22.96 25.59 -13.94
C LYS A 79 23.89 24.49 -14.45
N VAL A 80 23.68 24.00 -15.67
CA VAL A 80 24.50 22.93 -16.27
C VAL A 80 24.55 23.13 -17.77
N ASP A 81 25.66 23.66 -18.25
CA ASP A 81 25.95 23.75 -19.70
C ASP A 81 26.43 22.38 -20.20
N SER A 82 25.53 21.62 -20.85
CA SER A 82 25.88 20.33 -21.41
C SER A 82 25.06 19.95 -22.63
N LYS A 83 25.78 19.41 -23.63
CA LYS A 83 25.16 18.81 -24.83
C LYS A 83 24.30 17.59 -24.54
N LYS A 84 24.39 17.00 -23.33
CA LYS A 84 23.58 15.87 -22.89
C LYS A 84 22.21 16.30 -22.39
N LEU A 85 22.00 17.59 -22.03
CA LEU A 85 20.74 18.07 -21.45
C LEU A 85 19.72 18.40 -22.54
N SER A 86 18.50 17.91 -22.35
CA SER A 86 17.34 18.22 -23.19
C SER A 86 16.17 18.62 -22.29
N LEU A 87 15.57 19.76 -22.58
CA LEU A 87 14.38 20.24 -21.86
C LEU A 87 13.13 19.91 -22.64
N THR A 88 12.04 19.63 -21.94
CA THR A 88 10.72 19.37 -22.52
C THR A 88 9.61 19.89 -21.60
N ASP A 89 8.51 20.32 -22.17
CA ASP A 89 7.26 20.70 -21.47
C ASP A 89 6.28 19.53 -21.35
N ILE A 90 6.66 18.34 -21.85
CA ILE A 90 5.80 17.17 -21.89
C ILE A 90 5.69 16.55 -20.49
N GLU A 91 4.46 16.36 -20.00
CA GLU A 91 4.21 15.59 -18.78
C GLU A 91 4.57 14.11 -18.96
N LEU A 92 5.75 13.73 -18.50
CA LEU A 92 6.26 12.36 -18.64
C LEU A 92 5.42 11.29 -17.90
N ILE A 93 4.59 11.71 -16.91
CA ILE A 93 3.67 10.81 -16.21
C ILE A 93 2.43 10.45 -17.03
N SER A 94 2.14 11.21 -18.09
CA SER A 94 1.02 10.96 -19.00
C SER A 94 1.34 9.87 -20.04
N GLY A 95 0.30 9.24 -20.59
CA GLY A 95 0.44 8.26 -21.66
C GLY A 95 1.19 8.79 -22.90
N PRO A 96 0.78 9.95 -23.47
CA PRO A 96 1.50 10.58 -24.57
C PRO A 96 2.95 10.94 -24.21
N GLY A 97 3.18 11.46 -23.01
CA GLY A 97 4.51 11.88 -22.55
C GLY A 97 5.49 10.72 -22.43
N LEU A 98 5.09 9.66 -21.72
CA LEU A 98 5.94 8.48 -21.54
C LEU A 98 6.19 7.75 -22.87
N ARG A 99 5.20 7.71 -23.77
CA ARG A 99 5.38 7.14 -25.12
C ARG A 99 6.47 7.89 -25.89
N ARG A 100 6.37 9.23 -25.99
CA ARG A 100 7.37 10.06 -26.69
C ARG A 100 8.76 9.89 -26.07
N LEU A 101 8.85 9.80 -24.75
CA LEU A 101 10.10 9.53 -24.06
C LEU A 101 10.69 8.20 -24.54
N LEU A 102 9.93 7.10 -24.45
CA LEU A 102 10.39 5.76 -24.84
C LEU A 102 10.78 5.66 -26.32
N GLU A 103 10.08 6.35 -27.21
CA GLU A 103 10.43 6.45 -28.64
C GLU A 103 11.76 7.19 -28.87
N SER A 104 12.09 8.15 -28.01
CA SER A 104 13.32 8.96 -28.10
C SER A 104 14.55 8.32 -27.46
N ILE A 105 14.43 7.17 -26.79
CA ILE A 105 15.50 6.50 -26.05
C ILE A 105 16.13 5.42 -26.93
N GLU A 106 17.45 5.51 -27.14
CA GLU A 106 18.25 4.54 -27.90
C GLU A 106 19.22 3.75 -27.01
N THR A 107 19.34 4.14 -25.72
CA THR A 107 20.22 3.51 -24.74
C THR A 107 19.65 2.21 -24.19
N GLU A 108 20.51 1.37 -23.58
CA GLU A 108 20.11 0.08 -22.98
C GLU A 108 19.15 0.28 -21.81
N TYR A 109 19.31 1.36 -21.05
CA TYR A 109 18.49 1.66 -19.88
C TYR A 109 17.93 3.09 -19.91
N LEU A 110 16.74 3.24 -19.37
CA LEU A 110 16.09 4.49 -19.00
C LEU A 110 16.11 4.60 -17.47
N LEU A 111 16.85 5.58 -16.94
CA LEU A 111 16.82 5.97 -15.53
C LEU A 111 15.75 7.02 -15.33
N ILE A 112 14.84 6.81 -14.39
CA ILE A 112 13.80 7.78 -14.03
C ILE A 112 14.00 8.21 -12.58
N VAL A 113 14.08 9.54 -12.36
CA VAL A 113 13.91 10.13 -11.03
C VAL A 113 12.47 10.62 -10.93
N LEU A 114 11.73 10.13 -9.91
CA LEU A 114 10.30 10.39 -9.77
C LEU A 114 10.01 11.86 -9.45
N ALA A 115 8.78 12.29 -9.76
CA ALA A 115 8.34 13.68 -9.63
C ALA A 115 8.53 14.23 -8.21
N GLY A 116 9.09 15.44 -8.12
CA GLY A 116 9.31 16.13 -6.84
C GLY A 116 10.48 15.60 -6.02
N GLU A 117 11.19 14.57 -6.50
CA GLU A 117 12.31 13.96 -5.78
C GLU A 117 13.64 14.58 -6.18
N CYS A 118 14.51 14.80 -5.20
CA CYS A 118 15.89 15.23 -5.40
C CYS A 118 16.83 14.23 -4.74
N VAL A 119 17.79 13.70 -5.49
CA VAL A 119 18.70 12.66 -5.01
C VAL A 119 20.16 13.00 -5.27
N GLU A 120 21.04 12.49 -4.42
CA GLU A 120 22.48 12.45 -4.64
C GLU A 120 22.91 11.00 -4.78
N PHE A 121 23.43 10.61 -5.96
CA PHE A 121 23.89 9.25 -6.20
C PHE A 121 25.19 8.97 -5.43
N THR A 122 25.28 7.77 -4.84
CA THR A 122 26.52 7.30 -4.24
C THR A 122 27.57 7.02 -5.34
N SER A 123 28.85 7.01 -4.98
CA SER A 123 29.92 6.71 -5.94
C SER A 123 29.75 5.33 -6.55
N GLY A 124 29.76 5.22 -7.88
CA GLY A 124 29.59 3.96 -8.61
C GLY A 124 28.16 3.43 -8.65
N ALA A 125 27.16 4.19 -8.20
CA ALA A 125 25.78 3.75 -8.13
C ALA A 125 25.20 3.37 -9.50
N LEU A 126 25.42 4.18 -10.51
CA LEU A 126 24.89 3.94 -11.86
C LEU A 126 25.50 2.68 -12.50
N GLU A 127 26.80 2.49 -12.34
CA GLU A 127 27.52 1.30 -12.78
C GLU A 127 27.00 0.05 -12.09
N ARG A 128 26.80 0.12 -10.76
CA ARG A 128 26.27 -0.99 -9.96
C ARG A 128 24.84 -1.35 -10.37
N MET A 129 23.98 -0.37 -10.53
CA MET A 129 22.59 -0.59 -10.97
C MET A 129 22.55 -1.23 -12.36
N CYS A 130 23.32 -0.76 -13.33
CA CYS A 130 23.40 -1.35 -14.67
C CYS A 130 23.93 -2.79 -14.63
N THR A 131 24.96 -3.06 -13.84
CA THR A 131 25.53 -4.41 -13.68
C THR A 131 24.49 -5.37 -13.15
N VAL A 132 23.82 -5.00 -12.04
CA VAL A 132 22.78 -5.85 -11.43
C VAL A 132 21.58 -6.03 -12.35
N ALA A 133 21.15 -4.97 -13.05
CA ALA A 133 20.04 -5.07 -14.01
C ALA A 133 20.36 -6.06 -15.13
N ARG A 134 21.57 -6.04 -15.67
CA ARG A 134 22.04 -6.96 -16.72
C ARG A 134 22.15 -8.39 -16.20
N GLU A 135 22.83 -8.59 -15.08
CA GLU A 135 23.07 -9.93 -14.51
C GLU A 135 21.77 -10.62 -14.04
N SER A 136 20.82 -9.84 -13.50
CA SER A 136 19.53 -10.38 -13.02
C SER A 136 18.48 -10.50 -14.14
N GLY A 137 18.71 -9.92 -15.31
CA GLY A 137 17.70 -9.81 -16.37
C GLY A 137 16.51 -8.95 -15.96
N ALA A 138 16.74 -7.92 -15.12
CA ALA A 138 15.67 -7.05 -14.65
C ALA A 138 15.09 -6.20 -15.79
N GLY A 139 13.78 -6.26 -15.97
CA GLY A 139 13.07 -5.29 -16.80
C GLY A 139 12.87 -3.95 -16.09
N TRP A 140 12.84 -3.98 -14.76
CA TRP A 140 12.71 -2.83 -13.87
C TRP A 140 13.53 -3.08 -12.61
N LEU A 141 14.43 -2.15 -12.27
CA LEU A 141 15.27 -2.24 -11.08
C LEU A 141 15.08 -0.99 -10.21
N TYR A 142 15.05 -1.17 -8.91
CA TYR A 142 15.02 -0.11 -7.90
C TYR A 142 15.93 -0.50 -6.75
N SER A 143 16.29 0.46 -5.89
CA SER A 143 17.25 0.21 -4.82
C SER A 143 16.82 0.83 -3.50
N ASP A 144 17.40 0.34 -2.42
CA ASP A 144 17.36 1.02 -1.14
C ASP A 144 18.04 2.39 -1.24
N TYR A 145 17.82 3.25 -0.25
CA TYR A 145 18.37 4.61 -0.25
C TYR A 145 18.59 5.13 1.17
N PHE A 146 19.27 6.25 1.27
CA PHE A 146 19.38 7.01 2.51
C PHE A 146 18.43 8.22 2.49
N ASP A 147 17.81 8.53 3.64
CA ASP A 147 17.18 9.82 3.89
C ASP A 147 18.15 10.74 4.65
N GLU A 148 18.20 11.99 4.26
CA GLU A 148 18.87 13.03 5.04
C GLU A 148 17.97 13.42 6.24
N ALA A 149 18.50 13.29 7.45
CA ALA A 149 17.81 13.63 8.68
C ALA A 149 18.69 14.53 9.58
N ALA A 150 18.10 15.17 10.58
CA ALA A 150 18.84 16.08 11.49
C ALA A 150 20.02 15.43 12.21
N GLY A 151 20.03 14.08 12.34
CA GLY A 151 21.11 13.31 12.99
C GLY A 151 22.06 12.60 12.04
N GLY A 152 21.98 12.84 10.71
CA GLY A 152 22.77 12.16 9.69
C GLY A 152 21.92 11.34 8.73
N LEU A 153 22.56 10.42 8.02
CA LEU A 153 21.88 9.57 7.03
C LEU A 153 21.13 8.42 7.70
N VAL A 154 19.86 8.24 7.32
CA VAL A 154 19.02 7.14 7.79
C VAL A 154 18.77 6.17 6.64
N ASN A 155 19.18 4.91 6.82
CA ASN A 155 18.93 3.87 5.82
C ASN A 155 17.42 3.60 5.69
N ARG A 156 16.96 3.53 4.44
CA ARG A 156 15.57 3.23 4.04
C ARG A 156 15.54 1.97 3.18
N PRO A 157 15.49 0.80 3.80
CA PRO A 157 15.28 -0.44 3.06
C PRO A 157 13.87 -0.46 2.46
N LEU A 158 13.77 -0.92 1.21
CA LEU A 158 12.52 -1.16 0.52
C LEU A 158 12.10 -2.64 0.66
N ILE A 159 10.95 -3.00 0.10
CA ILE A 159 10.48 -4.38 0.06
C ILE A 159 10.66 -4.99 -1.33
N ASP A 160 10.81 -6.31 -1.40
CA ASP A 160 10.89 -7.02 -2.66
C ASP A 160 9.55 -7.02 -3.39
N TYR A 161 9.60 -6.87 -4.71
CA TYR A 161 8.42 -6.90 -5.56
C TYR A 161 7.89 -8.34 -5.70
N GLN A 162 6.62 -8.55 -5.39
CA GLN A 162 5.91 -9.80 -5.53
C GLN A 162 4.89 -9.70 -6.69
N ARG A 163 4.36 -10.82 -7.16
CA ARG A 163 3.30 -10.82 -8.17
C ARG A 163 2.07 -10.02 -7.71
N GLY A 164 1.76 -10.06 -6.42
CA GLY A 164 0.69 -9.30 -5.80
C GLY A 164 1.01 -7.84 -5.47
N SER A 165 2.22 -7.37 -5.75
CA SER A 165 2.59 -5.95 -5.55
C SER A 165 1.99 -5.03 -6.61
N ILE A 166 0.71 -5.22 -6.91
CA ILE A 166 -0.01 -4.51 -7.99
C ILE A 166 -0.58 -3.15 -7.56
N ARG A 167 -0.51 -2.81 -6.28
CA ARG A 167 -1.00 -1.50 -5.78
C ARG A 167 -0.27 -0.35 -6.46
N ASP A 168 -1.00 0.71 -6.81
CA ASP A 168 -0.45 1.89 -7.49
C ASP A 168 0.56 2.66 -6.63
N ASN A 169 0.42 2.62 -5.31
CA ASN A 169 1.31 3.26 -4.33
C ASN A 169 2.46 2.35 -3.86
N PHE A 170 2.89 1.34 -4.63
CA PHE A 170 4.08 0.55 -4.29
C PHE A 170 5.32 1.45 -4.25
N ASN A 171 6.06 1.40 -3.14
CA ASN A 171 7.22 2.25 -2.93
C ASN A 171 8.46 1.68 -3.63
N PHE A 172 8.89 2.34 -4.71
CA PHE A 172 10.14 2.07 -5.44
C PHE A 172 11.31 2.98 -5.00
N GLY A 173 11.13 3.80 -3.97
CA GLY A 173 12.03 4.92 -3.68
C GLY A 173 11.88 6.03 -4.70
N SER A 174 12.93 6.82 -4.88
CA SER A 174 12.93 7.99 -5.76
C SER A 174 13.51 7.71 -7.16
N VAL A 175 14.17 6.57 -7.35
CA VAL A 175 14.90 6.23 -8.59
C VAL A 175 14.57 4.84 -9.08
N VAL A 176 14.26 4.73 -10.36
CA VAL A 176 14.07 3.44 -11.04
C VAL A 176 14.90 3.37 -12.31
N LEU A 177 15.44 2.19 -12.61
CA LEU A 177 16.17 1.88 -13.84
C LEU A 177 15.37 0.86 -14.65
N ILE A 178 14.97 1.20 -15.86
CA ILE A 178 14.11 0.40 -16.73
C ILE A 178 14.92 -0.07 -17.93
N SER A 179 14.92 -1.36 -18.23
CA SER A 179 15.47 -1.87 -19.49
C SER A 179 14.59 -1.38 -20.66
N THR A 180 15.23 -0.69 -21.61
CA THR A 180 14.52 -0.16 -22.78
C THR A 180 13.95 -1.29 -23.66
N GLU A 181 14.69 -2.39 -23.79
CA GLU A 181 14.22 -3.59 -24.47
C GLU A 181 13.01 -4.19 -23.75
N ALA A 182 13.07 -4.29 -22.41
CA ALA A 182 11.96 -4.80 -21.61
C ALA A 182 10.70 -3.95 -21.75
N ALA A 183 10.85 -2.62 -21.75
CA ALA A 183 9.74 -1.70 -21.97
C ALA A 183 9.12 -1.88 -23.37
N ARG A 184 9.93 -1.89 -24.42
CA ARG A 184 9.47 -2.11 -25.81
C ARG A 184 8.75 -3.44 -25.96
N ARG A 185 9.36 -4.53 -25.48
CA ARG A 185 8.76 -5.87 -25.53
C ARG A 185 7.45 -5.96 -24.77
N ALA A 186 7.35 -5.30 -23.61
CA ALA A 186 6.11 -5.25 -22.84
C ALA A 186 4.99 -4.50 -23.61
N LEU A 187 5.34 -3.41 -24.30
CA LEU A 187 4.39 -2.65 -25.14
C LEU A 187 3.99 -3.41 -26.41
N GLU A 188 4.91 -4.11 -27.05
CA GLU A 188 4.61 -4.98 -28.19
C GLU A 188 3.64 -6.10 -27.82
N LEU A 189 3.85 -6.72 -26.65
CA LEU A 189 3.03 -7.85 -26.19
C LEU A 189 1.65 -7.43 -25.67
N HIS A 190 1.57 -6.29 -24.98
CA HIS A 190 0.38 -5.88 -24.22
C HIS A 190 -0.30 -4.61 -24.78
N GLY A 191 0.18 -4.12 -25.92
CA GLY A 191 -0.28 -2.87 -26.52
C GLY A 191 0.37 -1.62 -25.93
N PRO A 192 0.26 -0.49 -26.64
CA PRO A 192 0.83 0.78 -26.20
C PRO A 192 0.20 1.28 -24.91
N ILE A 193 0.83 2.28 -24.30
CA ILE A 193 0.21 3.03 -23.20
C ILE A 193 -0.93 3.87 -23.81
N ASP A 194 -2.09 3.81 -23.18
CA ASP A 194 -3.29 4.51 -23.64
C ASP A 194 -3.07 6.04 -23.57
N GLU A 195 -3.43 6.74 -24.65
CA GLU A 195 -3.29 8.19 -24.77
C GLU A 195 -4.14 8.97 -23.78
N SER A 196 -5.24 8.37 -23.30
CA SER A 196 -6.11 8.99 -22.29
C SER A 196 -5.54 8.98 -20.87
N VAL A 197 -4.45 8.23 -20.63
CA VAL A 197 -3.80 8.15 -19.31
C VAL A 197 -3.14 9.49 -18.97
N LYS A 198 -3.51 10.05 -17.83
CA LYS A 198 -2.99 11.34 -17.34
C LYS A 198 -1.91 11.18 -16.28
N TRP A 199 -2.04 10.21 -15.38
CA TRP A 199 -1.18 10.05 -14.20
C TRP A 199 -0.49 8.68 -14.12
N GLY A 200 -1.12 7.64 -14.65
CA GLY A 200 -0.75 6.24 -14.44
C GLY A 200 0.14 5.62 -15.51
N ALA A 201 0.82 6.39 -16.37
CA ALA A 201 1.60 5.82 -17.46
C ALA A 201 2.74 4.91 -16.98
N LEU A 202 3.50 5.32 -15.95
CA LEU A 202 4.53 4.49 -15.32
C LEU A 202 3.93 3.27 -14.62
N TYR A 203 2.76 3.42 -14.02
CA TYR A 203 2.03 2.32 -13.39
C TYR A 203 1.62 1.25 -14.42
N ASP A 204 1.04 1.66 -15.56
CA ASP A 204 0.69 0.74 -16.65
C ASP A 204 1.92 0.05 -17.23
N LEU A 205 3.01 0.80 -17.51
CA LEU A 205 4.27 0.25 -17.99
C LEU A 205 4.84 -0.79 -17.03
N ARG A 206 4.90 -0.47 -15.73
CA ARG A 206 5.35 -1.38 -14.69
C ARG A 206 4.55 -2.69 -14.69
N LEU A 207 3.23 -2.60 -14.70
CA LEU A 207 2.36 -3.77 -14.70
C LEU A 207 2.50 -4.61 -15.98
N LYS A 208 2.73 -3.97 -17.13
CA LYS A 208 3.03 -4.67 -18.40
C LYS A 208 4.37 -5.40 -18.32
N ILE A 209 5.42 -4.75 -17.81
CA ILE A 209 6.74 -5.36 -17.59
C ILE A 209 6.61 -6.55 -16.62
N SER A 210 5.95 -6.37 -15.46
CA SER A 210 5.85 -7.38 -14.41
C SER A 210 5.13 -8.67 -14.83
N SER A 211 4.38 -8.63 -15.92
CA SER A 211 3.63 -9.80 -16.42
C SER A 211 4.54 -10.91 -16.95
N ARG A 212 5.74 -10.58 -17.44
CA ARG A 212 6.67 -11.52 -18.09
C ARG A 212 8.13 -11.35 -17.69
N LEU A 213 8.49 -10.19 -17.16
CA LEU A 213 9.86 -9.80 -16.85
C LEU A 213 10.01 -9.49 -15.36
N ARG A 214 11.24 -9.57 -14.87
CA ARG A 214 11.51 -9.40 -13.45
C ARG A 214 11.52 -7.92 -13.07
N ILE A 215 10.88 -7.61 -11.95
CA ILE A 215 11.10 -6.38 -11.19
C ILE A 215 12.02 -6.75 -10.03
N VAL A 216 13.17 -6.11 -9.93
CA VAL A 216 14.24 -6.49 -9.01
C VAL A 216 14.58 -5.33 -8.08
N ARG A 217 14.61 -5.62 -6.77
CA ARG A 217 15.19 -4.73 -5.77
C ARG A 217 16.68 -4.99 -5.66
N LEU A 218 17.47 -3.93 -5.63
CA LEU A 218 18.85 -3.95 -5.20
C LEU A 218 18.91 -3.55 -3.72
N PRO A 219 19.18 -4.48 -2.78
CA PRO A 219 19.16 -4.20 -1.35
C PRO A 219 20.43 -3.46 -0.89
N GLU A 220 20.84 -2.47 -1.66
CA GLU A 220 21.99 -1.61 -1.44
C GLU A 220 21.54 -0.16 -1.62
N PRO A 221 21.91 0.77 -0.73
CA PRO A 221 21.53 2.18 -0.88
C PRO A 221 22.38 2.85 -1.98
N MET A 222 21.74 3.13 -3.12
CA MET A 222 22.40 3.68 -4.30
C MET A 222 22.37 5.22 -4.34
N TYR A 223 21.57 5.85 -3.50
CA TYR A 223 21.45 7.30 -3.45
C TYR A 223 20.99 7.78 -2.08
N THR A 224 21.19 9.06 -1.82
CA THR A 224 20.60 9.79 -0.69
C THR A 224 19.45 10.65 -1.23
N ARG A 225 18.26 10.51 -0.64
CA ARG A 225 17.16 11.41 -0.90
C ARG A 225 17.37 12.70 -0.09
N VAL A 226 17.47 13.81 -0.80
CA VAL A 226 17.51 15.13 -0.20
C VAL A 226 16.07 15.57 0.07
N LYS A 227 15.75 15.96 1.31
CA LYS A 227 14.40 16.31 1.71
C LYS A 227 13.72 17.25 0.73
N SER A 228 12.64 16.80 0.12
CA SER A 228 11.67 17.63 -0.59
C SER A 228 10.79 18.34 0.44
N GLU A 229 10.28 19.52 0.09
CA GLU A 229 9.27 20.24 0.88
C GLU A 229 7.89 19.60 0.79
N THR A 230 7.70 18.65 -0.13
CA THR A 230 6.48 17.84 -0.23
C THR A 230 6.51 16.74 0.85
N GLY A 231 5.53 16.77 1.74
CA GLY A 231 5.36 15.75 2.79
C GLY A 231 5.15 14.35 2.20
N PRO A 232 5.26 13.29 3.04
CA PRO A 232 4.93 11.94 2.61
C PRO A 232 3.47 11.86 2.16
N ALA A 233 3.19 10.98 1.17
CA ALA A 233 1.82 10.68 0.75
C ALA A 233 0.95 10.32 1.97
N GLY A 234 -0.27 10.85 2.03
CA GLY A 234 -1.17 10.64 3.15
C GLY A 234 -1.60 9.17 3.24
N GLN A 235 -1.76 8.67 4.45
CA GLN A 235 -2.17 7.28 4.70
C GLN A 235 -3.49 6.91 4.02
N PHE A 236 -4.36 7.88 3.76
CA PHE A 236 -5.69 7.71 3.18
C PHE A 236 -5.80 8.16 1.73
N ASP A 237 -4.71 8.57 1.07
CA ASP A 237 -4.75 9.08 -0.31
C ASP A 237 -5.41 8.09 -1.28
N TYR A 238 -5.24 6.79 -1.04
CA TYR A 238 -5.81 5.73 -1.88
C TYR A 238 -7.34 5.61 -1.79
N VAL A 239 -7.98 6.25 -0.82
CA VAL A 239 -9.45 6.29 -0.62
C VAL A 239 -9.98 7.71 -0.43
N ASP A 240 -9.15 8.74 -0.58
CA ASP A 240 -9.55 10.14 -0.48
C ASP A 240 -10.56 10.49 -1.59
N PRO A 241 -11.80 10.89 -1.23
CA PRO A 241 -12.81 11.24 -2.21
C PRO A 241 -12.43 12.39 -3.16
N SER A 242 -11.50 13.26 -2.76
CA SER A 242 -11.00 14.35 -3.61
C SER A 242 -10.18 13.84 -4.81
N GLN A 243 -9.64 12.62 -4.75
CA GLN A 243 -8.78 12.02 -5.76
C GLN A 243 -9.50 10.99 -6.66
N ARG A 244 -10.82 11.02 -6.74
CA ARG A 244 -11.62 10.00 -7.47
C ARG A 244 -11.21 9.79 -8.92
N LEU A 245 -10.86 10.84 -9.64
CA LEU A 245 -10.44 10.71 -11.06
C LEU A 245 -9.12 9.95 -11.18
N TYR A 246 -8.15 10.25 -10.31
CA TYR A 246 -6.89 9.50 -10.22
C TYR A 246 -7.17 8.04 -9.87
N GLN A 247 -7.97 7.79 -8.84
CA GLN A 247 -8.30 6.44 -8.38
C GLN A 247 -9.01 5.61 -9.47
N ALA A 248 -9.93 6.22 -10.22
CA ALA A 248 -10.62 5.57 -11.33
C ALA A 248 -9.65 5.18 -12.48
N GLU A 249 -8.67 6.04 -12.76
CA GLU A 249 -7.64 5.72 -13.75
C GLU A 249 -6.75 4.55 -13.28
N MET A 250 -6.30 4.57 -12.01
CA MET A 250 -5.49 3.49 -11.44
C MET A 250 -6.28 2.17 -11.39
N GLU A 251 -7.58 2.21 -11.04
CA GLU A 251 -8.45 1.05 -11.07
C GLU A 251 -8.56 0.45 -12.49
N ARG A 252 -8.76 1.29 -13.51
CA ARG A 252 -8.83 0.86 -14.90
C ARG A 252 -7.54 0.14 -15.32
N ILE A 253 -6.39 0.73 -15.03
CA ILE A 253 -5.07 0.15 -15.34
C ILE A 253 -4.87 -1.19 -14.62
N ALA A 254 -5.17 -1.26 -13.32
CA ALA A 254 -5.10 -2.49 -12.55
C ALA A 254 -6.03 -3.58 -13.10
N THR A 255 -7.26 -3.21 -13.47
CA THR A 255 -8.25 -4.12 -14.04
C THR A 255 -7.76 -4.77 -15.34
N GLU A 256 -7.16 -3.98 -16.23
CA GLU A 256 -6.58 -4.51 -17.46
C GLU A 256 -5.39 -5.44 -17.17
N HIS A 257 -4.58 -5.13 -16.16
CA HIS A 257 -3.54 -6.05 -15.71
C HIS A 257 -4.11 -7.37 -15.19
N LEU A 258 -5.15 -7.35 -14.37
CA LEU A 258 -5.79 -8.56 -13.84
C LEU A 258 -6.40 -9.42 -14.93
N LYS A 259 -6.95 -8.81 -15.98
CA LYS A 259 -7.42 -9.52 -17.19
C LYS A 259 -6.24 -10.21 -17.92
N ARG A 260 -5.14 -9.48 -18.16
CA ARG A 260 -3.90 -10.03 -18.75
C ARG A 260 -3.29 -11.16 -17.92
N ALA A 261 -3.40 -11.07 -16.60
CA ALA A 261 -2.91 -12.08 -15.67
C ALA A 261 -3.86 -13.28 -15.50
N GLU A 262 -5.04 -13.24 -16.15
CA GLU A 262 -6.09 -14.28 -16.07
C GLU A 262 -6.59 -14.52 -14.64
N VAL A 263 -6.78 -13.42 -13.89
CA VAL A 263 -7.27 -13.44 -12.50
C VAL A 263 -8.40 -12.44 -12.24
N TRP A 264 -8.88 -11.77 -13.28
CA TRP A 264 -10.05 -10.90 -13.19
C TRP A 264 -11.31 -11.73 -13.03
N LEU A 265 -12.16 -11.35 -12.09
CA LEU A 265 -13.41 -12.03 -11.82
C LEU A 265 -14.60 -11.21 -12.31
N PRO A 266 -15.51 -11.79 -13.11
CA PRO A 266 -16.77 -11.13 -13.52
C PRO A 266 -17.69 -10.96 -12.29
N PRO A 267 -18.69 -10.05 -12.34
CA PRO A 267 -19.62 -9.80 -11.22
C PRO A 267 -20.67 -10.92 -11.06
N SER A 268 -20.18 -12.15 -10.94
CA SER A 268 -20.96 -13.35 -10.67
C SER A 268 -20.60 -13.88 -9.28
N PHE A 269 -21.60 -14.06 -8.40
CA PHE A 269 -21.42 -14.35 -7.01
C PHE A 269 -22.17 -15.61 -6.60
N ARG A 270 -21.57 -16.37 -5.69
CA ARG A 270 -22.21 -17.50 -5.04
C ARG A 270 -23.27 -16.98 -4.08
N GLN A 271 -24.42 -17.64 -4.06
CA GLN A 271 -25.47 -17.35 -3.08
C GLN A 271 -25.05 -17.80 -1.68
N VAL A 272 -25.44 -17.01 -0.67
CA VAL A 272 -25.25 -17.33 0.74
C VAL A 272 -26.43 -18.17 1.18
N ASP A 273 -26.16 -19.38 1.65
CA ASP A 273 -27.16 -20.23 2.30
C ASP A 273 -27.33 -19.76 3.75
N ARG A 274 -28.55 -19.34 4.10
CA ARG A 274 -28.90 -18.80 5.43
C ARG A 274 -29.70 -19.76 6.29
N ASP A 275 -30.08 -20.93 5.79
CA ASP A 275 -31.05 -21.81 6.48
C ASP A 275 -30.41 -22.74 7.54
N ALA A 276 -29.12 -22.65 7.78
CA ALA A 276 -28.36 -23.78 8.35
C ALA A 276 -27.92 -23.67 9.80
N ALA A 277 -28.20 -22.61 10.59
CA ALA A 277 -27.63 -22.55 11.94
C ALA A 277 -28.49 -21.85 13.00
N ASN A 278 -28.63 -22.50 14.17
CA ASN A 278 -29.13 -21.85 15.38
C ASN A 278 -28.05 -21.02 16.04
N PHE A 279 -28.28 -19.71 16.16
CA PHE A 279 -27.44 -18.77 16.87
C PHE A 279 -28.14 -18.28 18.15
N PRO A 280 -27.38 -17.97 19.22
CA PRO A 280 -27.95 -17.47 20.46
C PRO A 280 -28.62 -16.10 20.32
N VAL A 281 -28.06 -15.27 19.41
CA VAL A 281 -28.57 -13.93 19.09
C VAL A 281 -28.40 -13.64 17.59
N LYS A 282 -29.12 -12.63 17.08
CA LYS A 282 -29.01 -12.24 15.67
C LYS A 282 -27.68 -11.62 15.33
N ALA A 283 -27.10 -10.83 16.23
CA ALA A 283 -25.85 -10.13 15.95
C ALA A 283 -24.93 -10.06 17.18
N SER A 284 -23.64 -10.11 16.95
CA SER A 284 -22.58 -9.85 17.95
C SER A 284 -21.69 -8.71 17.50
N ILE A 285 -21.52 -7.70 18.33
CA ILE A 285 -20.50 -6.67 18.14
C ILE A 285 -19.21 -7.18 18.78
N ILE A 286 -18.15 -7.31 18.00
CA ILE A 286 -16.87 -7.88 18.43
C ILE A 286 -15.85 -6.77 18.60
N ILE A 287 -15.23 -6.72 19.79
CA ILE A 287 -14.23 -5.73 20.19
C ILE A 287 -12.97 -6.46 20.66
N PRO A 288 -11.97 -6.68 19.80
CA PRO A 288 -10.63 -7.09 20.27
C PRO A 288 -9.98 -5.95 21.03
N VAL A 289 -9.38 -6.25 22.18
CA VAL A 289 -8.74 -5.20 23.00
C VAL A 289 -7.47 -5.69 23.67
N ARG A 290 -6.49 -4.81 23.75
CA ARG A 290 -5.31 -4.95 24.62
C ARG A 290 -4.81 -3.58 25.01
N ASN A 291 -4.78 -3.30 26.34
CA ASN A 291 -4.26 -2.05 26.90
C ASN A 291 -4.92 -0.79 26.28
N ARG A 292 -6.21 -0.63 26.55
CA ARG A 292 -7.05 0.49 26.06
C ARG A 292 -7.87 1.11 27.19
N VAL A 293 -7.27 1.29 28.36
CA VAL A 293 -7.94 1.84 29.55
C VAL A 293 -8.65 3.18 29.30
N ARG A 294 -8.11 4.03 28.40
CA ARG A 294 -8.69 5.35 28.07
C ARG A 294 -9.92 5.29 27.15
N THR A 295 -10.07 4.24 26.35
CA THR A 295 -11.02 4.26 25.24
C THR A 295 -12.03 3.13 25.28
N VAL A 296 -11.71 1.98 25.87
CA VAL A 296 -12.55 0.77 25.84
C VAL A 296 -13.95 1.00 26.41
N ALA A 297 -14.07 1.83 27.45
CA ALA A 297 -15.39 2.11 28.05
C ALA A 297 -16.32 2.84 27.09
N ASP A 298 -15.81 3.77 26.29
CA ASP A 298 -16.58 4.52 25.29
C ASP A 298 -17.00 3.61 24.14
N ALA A 299 -16.09 2.77 23.64
CA ALA A 299 -16.40 1.79 22.59
C ALA A 299 -17.50 0.83 23.05
N VAL A 300 -17.37 0.25 24.24
CA VAL A 300 -18.39 -0.68 24.81
C VAL A 300 -19.73 0.01 25.01
N ARG A 301 -19.75 1.23 25.58
CA ARG A 301 -21.01 2.00 25.73
C ARG A 301 -21.65 2.31 24.38
N SER A 302 -20.85 2.69 23.38
CA SER A 302 -21.32 2.93 22.03
C SER A 302 -21.98 1.67 21.43
N ALA A 303 -21.38 0.49 21.65
CA ALA A 303 -21.94 -0.79 21.23
C ALA A 303 -23.23 -1.14 21.98
N LEU A 304 -23.28 -0.99 23.30
CA LEU A 304 -24.45 -1.30 24.12
C LEU A 304 -25.62 -0.33 23.92
N SER A 305 -25.36 0.89 23.44
CA SER A 305 -26.38 1.90 23.14
C SER A 305 -27.16 1.64 21.85
N GLN A 306 -26.78 0.61 21.08
CA GLN A 306 -27.46 0.30 19.83
C GLN A 306 -28.91 -0.14 20.04
N THR A 307 -29.79 0.32 19.16
CA THR A 307 -31.22 -0.01 19.16
C THR A 307 -31.55 -1.01 18.04
N ALA A 308 -32.05 -2.18 18.40
CA ALA A 308 -32.43 -3.22 17.46
C ALA A 308 -33.78 -3.84 17.87
N SER A 309 -34.54 -4.39 16.91
CA SER A 309 -35.75 -5.16 17.13
C SER A 309 -35.49 -6.65 17.38
N PHE A 310 -34.23 -7.03 17.51
CA PHE A 310 -33.76 -8.40 17.73
C PHE A 310 -32.71 -8.40 18.85
N GLU A 311 -32.45 -9.58 19.38
CA GLU A 311 -31.41 -9.76 20.41
C GLU A 311 -30.02 -9.69 19.81
N PHE A 312 -29.14 -8.97 20.52
CA PHE A 312 -27.73 -8.86 20.21
C PHE A 312 -26.87 -8.82 21.48
N ASN A 313 -25.59 -9.11 21.34
CA ASN A 313 -24.62 -8.98 22.40
C ASN A 313 -23.35 -8.27 21.92
N VAL A 314 -22.50 -7.93 22.89
CA VAL A 314 -21.16 -7.35 22.66
C VAL A 314 -20.14 -8.32 23.22
N ILE A 315 -19.26 -8.82 22.38
CA ILE A 315 -18.19 -9.74 22.77
C ILE A 315 -16.87 -8.99 22.77
N VAL A 316 -16.34 -8.71 23.96
CA VAL A 316 -15.02 -8.10 24.11
C VAL A 316 -14.01 -9.20 24.38
N VAL A 317 -13.00 -9.30 23.52
CA VAL A 317 -11.87 -10.23 23.71
C VAL A 317 -10.69 -9.46 24.26
N ASP A 318 -10.51 -9.54 25.57
CA ASP A 318 -9.41 -8.91 26.29
C ASP A 318 -8.14 -9.77 26.20
N ASN A 319 -7.24 -9.38 25.33
CA ASN A 319 -6.00 -10.11 25.09
C ASN A 319 -4.94 -9.80 26.17
N HIS A 320 -5.27 -10.17 27.41
CA HIS A 320 -4.39 -10.04 28.59
C HIS A 320 -3.91 -8.61 28.85
N SER A 321 -4.85 -7.67 28.95
CA SER A 321 -4.54 -6.27 29.29
C SER A 321 -3.92 -6.15 30.70
N THR A 322 -3.04 -5.17 30.87
CA THR A 322 -2.28 -4.94 32.12
C THR A 322 -2.37 -3.50 32.65
N ASP A 323 -3.09 -2.63 31.95
CA ASP A 323 -3.19 -1.19 32.21
C ASP A 323 -4.45 -0.77 33.00
N GLY A 324 -5.28 -1.73 33.42
CA GLY A 324 -6.58 -1.48 34.06
C GLY A 324 -7.79 -1.69 33.12
N THR A 325 -7.59 -1.96 31.85
CA THR A 325 -8.66 -2.28 30.87
C THR A 325 -9.56 -3.41 31.37
N THR A 326 -8.98 -4.52 31.86
CA THR A 326 -9.71 -5.69 32.39
C THR A 326 -10.69 -5.30 33.49
N ALA A 327 -10.26 -4.50 34.47
CA ALA A 327 -11.13 -4.08 35.57
C ALA A 327 -12.35 -3.23 35.11
N ILE A 328 -12.14 -2.37 34.10
CA ILE A 328 -13.23 -1.61 33.49
C ILE A 328 -14.23 -2.56 32.80
N LEU A 329 -13.75 -3.56 32.06
CA LEU A 329 -14.59 -4.53 31.36
C LEU A 329 -15.41 -5.39 32.34
N GLU A 330 -14.81 -5.83 33.46
CA GLU A 330 -15.50 -6.56 34.53
C GLU A 330 -16.66 -5.74 35.13
N GLN A 331 -16.43 -4.44 35.41
CA GLN A 331 -17.46 -3.55 35.90
C GLN A 331 -18.61 -3.35 34.91
N LEU A 332 -18.29 -3.16 33.63
CA LEU A 332 -19.28 -2.98 32.56
C LEU A 332 -20.09 -4.28 32.35
N ALA A 333 -19.45 -5.44 32.36
CA ALA A 333 -20.12 -6.74 32.23
C ALA A 333 -21.03 -7.06 33.43
N ALA A 334 -20.67 -6.61 34.61
CA ALA A 334 -21.56 -6.72 35.79
C ALA A 334 -22.80 -5.82 35.69
N SER A 335 -22.76 -4.75 34.90
CA SER A 335 -23.87 -3.79 34.74
C SER A 335 -24.81 -4.10 33.56
N ASP A 336 -24.36 -4.82 32.54
CA ASP A 336 -25.14 -5.16 31.36
C ASP A 336 -24.82 -6.59 30.88
N HIS A 337 -25.80 -7.48 30.99
CA HIS A 337 -25.67 -8.91 30.67
C HIS A 337 -25.42 -9.19 29.19
N ARG A 338 -25.63 -8.21 28.31
CA ARG A 338 -25.31 -8.32 26.89
C ARG A 338 -23.80 -8.25 26.63
N LEU A 339 -23.02 -7.74 27.59
CA LEU A 339 -21.57 -7.68 27.47
C LEU A 339 -20.94 -9.01 27.90
N ILE A 340 -20.33 -9.68 26.95
CA ILE A 340 -19.56 -10.91 27.15
C ILE A 340 -18.09 -10.56 27.17
N HIS A 341 -17.48 -10.61 28.35
CA HIS A 341 -16.04 -10.37 28.52
C HIS A 341 -15.28 -11.71 28.44
N LEU A 342 -14.47 -11.88 27.42
CA LEU A 342 -13.64 -13.08 27.20
C LEU A 342 -12.17 -12.74 27.39
N ILE A 343 -11.49 -13.54 28.22
CA ILE A 343 -10.02 -13.54 28.30
C ILE A 343 -9.54 -14.87 27.72
N PRO A 344 -8.86 -14.87 26.55
CA PRO A 344 -8.44 -16.10 25.89
C PRO A 344 -7.43 -16.88 26.72
N LYS A 345 -7.37 -18.19 26.55
CA LYS A 345 -6.31 -19.02 27.21
C LYS A 345 -4.96 -18.81 26.53
N ALA A 346 -4.96 -18.65 25.24
CA ALA A 346 -3.74 -18.39 24.44
C ALA A 346 -3.20 -16.98 24.75
N ARG A 347 -1.87 -16.82 24.71
CA ARG A 347 -1.17 -15.55 25.01
C ARG A 347 -0.45 -14.96 23.81
N ASP A 348 -0.49 -15.63 22.69
CA ASP A 348 0.17 -15.31 21.42
C ASP A 348 -0.81 -14.84 20.35
N LEU A 349 -1.99 -14.35 20.76
CA LEU A 349 -3.00 -13.89 19.81
C LEU A 349 -2.67 -12.50 19.26
N GLY A 350 -2.78 -12.37 17.94
CA GLY A 350 -2.98 -11.09 17.29
C GLY A 350 -4.45 -10.70 17.27
N ILE A 351 -4.79 -9.61 16.59
CA ILE A 351 -6.17 -9.15 16.41
C ILE A 351 -7.02 -10.25 15.76
N GLY A 352 -6.50 -10.90 14.69
CA GLY A 352 -7.19 -11.99 14.02
C GLY A 352 -7.44 -13.21 14.92
N GLY A 353 -6.50 -13.53 15.83
CA GLY A 353 -6.68 -14.55 16.85
C GLY A 353 -7.82 -14.21 17.83
N CYS A 354 -7.91 -12.96 18.26
CA CYS A 354 -8.99 -12.49 19.11
C CYS A 354 -10.36 -12.56 18.38
N TRP A 355 -10.38 -12.23 17.09
CA TRP A 355 -11.57 -12.43 16.26
C TRP A 355 -12.01 -13.91 16.24
N ASN A 356 -11.06 -14.84 16.09
CA ASN A 356 -11.36 -16.27 16.12
C ASN A 356 -11.93 -16.72 17.47
N GLU A 357 -11.39 -16.25 18.59
CA GLU A 357 -11.95 -16.53 19.93
C GLU A 357 -13.43 -16.10 20.01
N ALA A 358 -13.75 -14.91 19.48
CA ALA A 358 -15.12 -14.41 19.48
C ALA A 358 -16.04 -15.23 18.55
N ILE A 359 -15.68 -15.42 17.29
CA ILE A 359 -16.57 -16.03 16.28
C ILE A 359 -16.78 -17.52 16.50
N TYR A 360 -15.83 -18.24 17.12
CA TYR A 360 -16.00 -19.66 17.46
C TYR A 360 -16.64 -19.86 18.85
N SER A 361 -16.84 -18.78 19.61
CA SER A 361 -17.52 -18.86 20.90
C SER A 361 -18.99 -19.26 20.73
N THR A 362 -19.56 -19.92 21.75
CA THR A 362 -20.98 -20.26 21.80
C THR A 362 -21.89 -19.03 21.95
N HIS A 363 -21.33 -17.87 22.29
CA HIS A 363 -22.06 -16.61 22.45
C HIS A 363 -22.23 -15.85 21.13
N CYS A 364 -21.45 -16.20 20.09
CA CYS A 364 -21.45 -15.44 18.84
C CYS A 364 -22.78 -15.59 18.07
N GLY A 365 -23.33 -14.47 17.65
CA GLY A 365 -24.54 -14.37 16.84
C GLY A 365 -24.33 -14.75 15.37
N GLU A 366 -25.43 -14.69 14.60
CA GLU A 366 -25.43 -14.98 13.15
C GLU A 366 -24.59 -14.00 12.34
N ILE A 367 -24.58 -12.72 12.74
CA ILE A 367 -23.82 -11.65 12.12
C ILE A 367 -22.79 -11.11 13.13
N ALA A 368 -21.52 -11.08 12.76
CA ALA A 368 -20.45 -10.51 13.56
C ALA A 368 -20.08 -9.13 13.03
N LEU A 369 -20.13 -8.09 13.88
CA LEU A 369 -19.83 -6.71 13.52
C LEU A 369 -18.54 -6.24 14.20
N GLN A 370 -17.71 -5.51 13.46
CA GLN A 370 -16.53 -4.88 14.01
C GLN A 370 -16.87 -3.61 14.80
N LEU A 371 -16.20 -3.46 15.93
CA LEU A 371 -15.93 -2.18 16.57
C LEU A 371 -14.52 -2.21 17.15
N ASP A 372 -13.67 -1.27 16.77
CA ASP A 372 -12.33 -1.17 17.32
C ASP A 372 -12.39 -0.54 18.73
N SER A 373 -11.49 -0.95 19.60
CA SER A 373 -11.54 -0.60 21.04
C SER A 373 -11.28 0.87 21.37
N ASP A 374 -10.93 1.66 20.35
CA ASP A 374 -10.69 3.10 20.42
C ASP A 374 -11.62 3.94 19.52
N ASP A 375 -12.57 3.29 18.84
CA ASP A 375 -13.53 3.90 17.92
C ASP A 375 -14.97 3.88 18.45
N LEU A 376 -15.90 4.49 17.70
CA LEU A 376 -17.31 4.59 18.08
C LEU A 376 -18.24 4.34 16.89
N TYR A 377 -19.40 3.73 17.12
CA TYR A 377 -20.51 3.85 16.19
C TYR A 377 -21.06 5.28 16.20
N LYS A 378 -21.40 5.79 15.02
CA LYS A 378 -21.82 7.18 14.87
C LYS A 378 -23.13 7.50 15.58
N ASP A 379 -24.08 6.54 15.59
CA ASP A 379 -25.38 6.68 16.21
C ASP A 379 -25.92 5.33 16.73
N HIS A 380 -27.07 5.36 17.39
CA HIS A 380 -27.73 4.17 17.95
C HIS A 380 -28.40 3.28 16.90
N LEU A 381 -28.34 3.60 15.62
CA LEU A 381 -28.95 2.86 14.51
C LEU A 381 -27.95 2.08 13.66
N THR A 382 -26.65 2.22 13.91
CA THR A 382 -25.58 1.59 13.11
C THR A 382 -25.79 0.08 13.00
N LEU A 383 -26.03 -0.61 14.12
CA LEU A 383 -26.31 -2.05 14.13
C LEU A 383 -27.48 -2.42 13.22
N ARG A 384 -28.59 -1.69 13.31
CA ARG A 384 -29.78 -1.92 12.49
C ARG A 384 -29.52 -1.67 11.01
N LYS A 385 -28.82 -0.57 10.67
CA LYS A 385 -28.46 -0.27 9.28
C LYS A 385 -27.65 -1.39 8.64
N ILE A 386 -26.65 -1.89 9.36
CA ILE A 386 -25.77 -2.97 8.87
C ILE A 386 -26.56 -4.28 8.73
N THR A 387 -27.34 -4.68 9.73
CA THR A 387 -28.10 -5.94 9.69
C THR A 387 -29.17 -5.92 8.62
N SER A 388 -29.90 -4.80 8.46
CA SER A 388 -30.89 -4.64 7.39
C SER A 388 -30.25 -4.76 6.00
N LYS A 389 -28.99 -4.34 5.84
CA LYS A 389 -28.27 -4.51 4.57
C LYS A 389 -28.10 -5.98 4.19
N PHE A 390 -27.86 -6.86 5.15
CA PHE A 390 -27.81 -8.30 4.88
C PHE A 390 -29.16 -8.86 4.39
N ASP A 391 -30.28 -8.25 4.77
CA ASP A 391 -31.62 -8.70 4.37
C ASP A 391 -31.97 -8.27 2.92
N GLU A 392 -31.27 -7.28 2.35
CA GLU A 392 -31.50 -6.81 0.98
C GLU A 392 -31.00 -7.78 -0.09
N SER A 393 -29.96 -8.55 0.18
CA SER A 393 -29.35 -9.47 -0.78
C SER A 393 -28.54 -10.56 -0.09
N SER A 394 -27.99 -11.47 -0.89
CA SER A 394 -27.18 -12.61 -0.47
C SER A 394 -25.73 -12.21 -0.12
N TYR A 395 -25.55 -11.19 0.73
CA TYR A 395 -24.24 -10.72 1.14
C TYR A 395 -23.59 -11.66 2.18
N ALA A 396 -22.29 -11.97 2.00
CA ALA A 396 -21.48 -12.65 3.01
C ALA A 396 -20.75 -11.67 3.94
N MET A 397 -20.60 -10.44 3.51
CA MET A 397 -19.98 -9.34 4.25
C MET A 397 -20.66 -8.04 3.88
N VAL A 398 -20.77 -7.13 4.83
CA VAL A 398 -21.24 -5.76 4.63
C VAL A 398 -20.21 -4.81 5.20
N ILE A 399 -19.92 -3.73 4.49
CA ILE A 399 -18.94 -2.73 4.90
C ILE A 399 -19.59 -1.35 4.86
N GLY A 400 -19.41 -0.59 5.94
CA GLY A 400 -19.88 0.78 6.05
C GLY A 400 -18.89 1.81 5.53
N ALA A 401 -19.22 3.07 5.77
CA ALA A 401 -18.35 4.22 5.63
C ALA A 401 -18.09 4.84 7.02
N TYR A 402 -17.00 5.58 7.13
CA TYR A 402 -16.59 6.18 8.39
C TYR A 402 -16.14 7.63 8.21
N THR A 403 -16.19 8.37 9.31
CA THR A 403 -15.61 9.72 9.39
C THR A 403 -14.37 9.67 10.28
N ILE A 404 -13.28 10.23 9.80
CA ILE A 404 -12.06 10.40 10.58
C ILE A 404 -12.25 11.60 11.51
N VAL A 405 -12.05 11.37 12.80
CA VAL A 405 -12.24 12.38 13.85
C VAL A 405 -11.06 12.40 14.82
N ASP A 406 -10.87 13.53 15.48
CA ASP A 406 -9.99 13.62 16.64
C ASP A 406 -10.62 12.95 17.88
N PHE A 407 -9.93 13.02 19.02
CA PHE A 407 -10.43 12.42 20.27
C PHE A 407 -11.70 13.11 20.80
N ASP A 408 -11.93 14.37 20.46
CA ASP A 408 -13.09 15.16 20.83
C ASP A 408 -14.24 15.06 19.82
N LEU A 409 -14.12 14.16 18.84
CA LEU A 409 -15.06 13.89 17.74
C LEU A 409 -15.20 15.02 16.72
N ASN A 410 -14.23 15.93 16.65
CA ASN A 410 -14.17 16.89 15.55
C ASN A 410 -13.63 16.19 14.30
N GLU A 411 -14.28 16.45 13.16
CA GLU A 411 -13.83 15.92 11.88
C GLU A 411 -12.45 16.48 11.50
N ILE A 412 -11.53 15.60 11.09
CA ILE A 412 -10.20 15.95 10.62
C ILE A 412 -9.96 15.39 9.20
N PRO A 413 -9.19 16.08 8.35
CA PRO A 413 -8.94 15.62 6.99
C PRO A 413 -8.42 14.19 6.90
N PRO A 414 -8.85 13.41 5.88
CA PRO A 414 -9.76 13.77 4.79
C PRO A 414 -11.25 13.71 5.15
N GLY A 415 -11.62 13.49 6.41
CA GLY A 415 -12.99 13.48 6.89
C GLY A 415 -13.74 12.20 6.53
N LEU A 416 -14.79 12.31 5.72
CA LEU A 416 -15.58 11.17 5.29
C LEU A 416 -14.80 10.27 4.33
N ILE A 417 -14.71 8.98 4.65
CA ILE A 417 -14.25 7.92 3.77
C ILE A 417 -15.47 7.07 3.40
N ASP A 418 -16.02 7.30 2.20
CA ASP A 418 -17.29 6.74 1.76
C ASP A 418 -17.16 5.44 0.94
N HIS A 419 -15.95 5.06 0.55
CA HIS A 419 -15.65 3.85 -0.23
C HIS A 419 -16.45 3.71 -1.54
N GLN A 420 -16.76 4.82 -2.22
CA GLN A 420 -17.43 4.77 -3.52
C GLN A 420 -16.57 4.20 -4.65
N GLU A 421 -15.27 4.00 -4.41
CA GLU A 421 -14.38 3.22 -5.28
C GLU A 421 -14.78 1.74 -5.36
N TRP A 422 -15.57 1.25 -4.40
CA TRP A 422 -16.11 -0.10 -4.46
C TRP A 422 -17.39 -0.12 -5.28
N THR A 423 -17.35 -0.74 -6.44
CA THR A 423 -18.54 -1.01 -7.25
C THR A 423 -18.89 -2.50 -7.22
N ARG A 424 -20.15 -2.85 -7.46
CA ARG A 424 -20.60 -4.24 -7.58
C ARG A 424 -19.84 -4.96 -8.69
N ASP A 425 -19.61 -4.27 -9.81
CA ASP A 425 -19.05 -4.88 -11.01
C ASP A 425 -17.55 -5.15 -10.92
N ASN A 426 -16.79 -4.28 -10.24
CA ASN A 426 -15.33 -4.38 -10.21
C ASN A 426 -14.71 -4.27 -8.81
N GLY A 427 -15.47 -3.99 -7.77
CA GLY A 427 -14.94 -3.77 -6.42
C GLY A 427 -14.04 -4.91 -5.94
N ARG A 428 -14.42 -6.18 -6.18
CA ARG A 428 -13.61 -7.34 -5.81
C ARG A 428 -12.27 -7.45 -6.56
N ASN A 429 -12.17 -6.85 -7.75
CA ASN A 429 -10.92 -6.77 -8.49
C ASN A 429 -10.09 -5.59 -8.01
N ASN A 430 -10.73 -4.42 -7.83
CA ASN A 430 -10.09 -3.23 -7.27
C ASN A 430 -9.55 -3.46 -5.85
N ALA A 431 -10.15 -4.39 -5.09
CA ALA A 431 -9.65 -4.82 -3.78
C ALA A 431 -8.19 -5.30 -3.79
N LEU A 432 -7.70 -5.81 -4.93
CA LEU A 432 -6.30 -6.19 -5.09
C LEU A 432 -5.36 -4.98 -5.29
N ARG A 433 -5.89 -3.81 -5.67
CA ARG A 433 -5.12 -2.56 -5.81
C ARG A 433 -5.04 -1.79 -4.49
N ILE A 434 -6.14 -1.71 -3.76
CA ILE A 434 -6.26 -0.91 -2.53
C ILE A 434 -5.72 -1.64 -1.29
N ASN A 435 -5.42 -0.90 -0.23
CA ASN A 435 -4.78 -1.45 0.98
C ASN A 435 -5.74 -1.89 2.08
N GLY A 436 -7.04 -1.84 1.89
CA GLY A 436 -8.04 -2.24 2.89
C GLY A 436 -9.45 -2.22 2.35
N PHE A 437 -10.40 -2.69 3.14
CA PHE A 437 -11.81 -2.75 2.80
C PHE A 437 -12.64 -1.63 3.46
N GLY A 438 -12.05 -0.88 4.40
CA GLY A 438 -12.74 0.11 5.20
C GLY A 438 -13.36 -0.43 6.49
N ALA A 439 -14.13 0.43 7.16
CA ALA A 439 -14.79 0.15 8.44
C ALA A 439 -16.21 0.77 8.46
N PRO A 440 -17.11 0.32 9.35
CA PRO A 440 -17.04 -0.95 10.07
C PRO A 440 -17.34 -2.12 9.13
N ARG A 441 -16.81 -3.29 9.45
CA ARG A 441 -17.05 -4.54 8.71
C ARG A 441 -17.99 -5.44 9.48
N ALA A 442 -18.92 -6.07 8.76
CA ALA A 442 -19.80 -7.08 9.32
C ALA A 442 -19.80 -8.33 8.44
N PHE A 443 -19.90 -9.49 9.07
CA PHE A 443 -19.71 -10.78 8.43
C PHE A 443 -20.85 -11.74 8.77
N TYR A 444 -21.27 -12.53 7.79
CA TYR A 444 -22.11 -13.69 8.03
C TYR A 444 -21.28 -14.81 8.65
N VAL A 445 -21.53 -15.13 9.90
CA VAL A 445 -20.66 -15.98 10.75
C VAL A 445 -20.46 -17.39 10.20
N PRO A 446 -21.44 -18.09 9.60
CA PRO A 446 -21.18 -19.41 9.01
C PRO A 446 -20.11 -19.41 7.91
N ILE A 447 -20.06 -18.38 7.08
CA ILE A 447 -18.99 -18.23 6.07
C ILE A 447 -17.68 -17.86 6.75
N LEU A 448 -17.71 -16.93 7.69
CA LEU A 448 -16.53 -16.47 8.42
C LEU A 448 -15.85 -17.61 9.20
N ARG A 449 -16.64 -18.48 9.86
CA ARG A 449 -16.12 -19.68 10.57
C ARG A 449 -15.43 -20.69 9.64
N ARG A 450 -15.84 -20.80 8.38
CA ARG A 450 -15.18 -21.66 7.39
C ARG A 450 -13.84 -21.10 6.92
N ILE A 451 -13.68 -19.78 6.96
CA ILE A 451 -12.46 -19.09 6.50
C ILE A 451 -11.48 -18.93 7.66
N GLY A 452 -11.95 -18.41 8.79
CA GLY A 452 -11.13 -17.98 9.92
C GLY A 452 -10.28 -16.76 9.62
N PHE A 453 -9.79 -16.09 10.66
CA PHE A 453 -8.81 -15.02 10.54
C PHE A 453 -7.38 -15.57 10.66
N PRO A 454 -6.39 -15.07 9.92
CA PRO A 454 -4.99 -15.33 10.24
C PRO A 454 -4.67 -14.70 11.61
N ASN A 455 -3.90 -15.41 12.43
CA ASN A 455 -3.49 -14.93 13.75
C ASN A 455 -2.38 -13.86 13.63
N THR A 456 -2.76 -12.68 13.19
CA THR A 456 -1.89 -11.51 13.06
C THR A 456 -2.60 -10.25 13.53
N SER A 457 -1.86 -9.19 13.77
CA SER A 457 -2.40 -7.89 14.21
C SER A 457 -2.44 -6.86 13.09
N TYR A 458 -2.18 -7.25 11.84
CA TYR A 458 -2.26 -6.37 10.68
C TYR A 458 -2.53 -7.17 9.41
N GLY A 459 -3.55 -6.75 8.65
CA GLY A 459 -3.94 -7.40 7.39
C GLY A 459 -4.78 -8.68 7.55
N GLU A 460 -5.18 -9.03 8.78
CA GLU A 460 -6.09 -10.14 9.08
C GLU A 460 -7.46 -9.94 8.42
N ASP A 461 -7.97 -8.72 8.49
CA ASP A 461 -9.22 -8.27 7.89
C ASP A 461 -9.14 -8.27 6.35
N TYR A 462 -8.00 -7.81 5.83
CA TYR A 462 -7.73 -7.78 4.38
C TYR A 462 -7.69 -9.20 3.80
N ALA A 463 -7.06 -10.15 4.50
CA ALA A 463 -7.02 -11.55 4.11
C ALA A 463 -8.44 -12.15 4.01
N VAL A 464 -9.28 -11.92 5.02
CA VAL A 464 -10.66 -12.41 5.05
C VAL A 464 -11.52 -11.72 3.99
N GLY A 465 -11.39 -10.41 3.83
CA GLY A 465 -12.12 -9.63 2.83
C GLY A 465 -11.81 -10.10 1.41
N LEU A 466 -10.54 -10.32 1.06
CA LEU A 466 -10.13 -10.89 -0.23
C LEU A 466 -10.75 -12.26 -0.44
N ARG A 467 -10.67 -13.15 0.56
CA ARG A 467 -11.21 -14.51 0.46
C ARG A 467 -12.73 -14.51 0.28
N ILE A 468 -13.46 -13.66 0.99
CA ILE A 468 -14.91 -13.51 0.83
C ILE A 468 -15.23 -12.96 -0.56
N SER A 469 -14.56 -11.88 -0.98
CA SER A 469 -14.83 -11.19 -2.24
C SER A 469 -14.60 -12.06 -3.48
N ARG A 470 -13.78 -13.12 -3.38
CA ARG A 470 -13.54 -14.06 -4.46
C ARG A 470 -14.80 -14.84 -4.86
N GLU A 471 -15.64 -15.20 -3.90
CA GLU A 471 -16.81 -16.04 -4.14
C GLU A 471 -18.14 -15.32 -3.90
N TYR A 472 -18.21 -14.40 -2.93
CA TYR A 472 -19.44 -13.82 -2.44
C TYR A 472 -19.53 -12.32 -2.71
N GLU A 473 -20.76 -11.83 -2.82
CA GLU A 473 -21.04 -10.40 -2.91
C GLU A 473 -20.81 -9.72 -1.56
N ILE A 474 -20.23 -8.51 -1.61
CA ILE A 474 -20.04 -7.63 -0.45
C ILE A 474 -20.99 -6.45 -0.57
N GLY A 475 -21.87 -6.28 0.42
CA GLY A 475 -22.76 -5.13 0.53
C GLY A 475 -22.02 -3.88 1.02
N ARG A 476 -22.47 -2.70 0.60
CA ARG A 476 -21.91 -1.40 0.99
C ARG A 476 -22.97 -0.48 1.57
N LEU A 477 -22.57 0.25 2.62
CA LEU A 477 -23.26 1.43 3.14
C LEU A 477 -22.33 2.62 2.95
N TYR A 478 -22.72 3.56 2.09
CA TYR A 478 -21.88 4.71 1.72
C TYR A 478 -22.05 5.91 2.66
N GLU A 479 -23.08 5.89 3.53
CA GLU A 479 -23.21 6.88 4.59
C GLU A 479 -22.27 6.56 5.76
N SER A 480 -21.72 7.60 6.38
CA SER A 480 -20.90 7.43 7.58
C SER A 480 -21.73 6.89 8.74
N ILE A 481 -21.36 5.72 9.24
CA ILE A 481 -21.98 5.05 10.39
C ILE A 481 -20.96 4.75 11.50
N TYR A 482 -19.75 5.28 11.38
CA TYR A 482 -18.63 4.96 12.26
C TYR A 482 -17.72 6.18 12.40
N TYR A 483 -17.15 6.41 13.59
CA TYR A 483 -16.12 7.38 13.88
C TYR A 483 -14.80 6.68 14.12
N ALA A 484 -13.85 6.87 13.21
CA ALA A 484 -12.47 6.41 13.35
C ALA A 484 -11.67 7.49 14.06
N ARG A 485 -11.40 7.29 15.36
CA ARG A 485 -10.67 8.27 16.19
C ARG A 485 -9.18 8.22 15.94
N ARG A 486 -8.58 9.37 15.65
CA ARG A 486 -7.13 9.51 15.49
C ARG A 486 -6.51 10.13 16.74
N TRP A 487 -5.58 9.41 17.33
CA TRP A 487 -4.86 9.81 18.52
C TRP A 487 -3.51 9.08 18.61
N GLU A 488 -2.66 9.49 19.56
CA GLU A 488 -1.32 8.94 19.74
C GLU A 488 -1.26 7.44 20.05
N GLY A 489 -2.35 6.85 20.53
CA GLY A 489 -2.45 5.43 20.87
C GLY A 489 -2.91 4.51 19.73
N ASN A 490 -3.21 5.02 18.54
CA ASN A 490 -3.56 4.17 17.41
C ASN A 490 -2.40 3.23 17.04
N SER A 491 -2.71 1.99 16.70
CA SER A 491 -1.71 0.97 16.36
C SER A 491 -0.87 1.30 15.14
N ASP A 492 -1.34 2.19 14.29
CA ASP A 492 -0.70 2.66 13.07
C ASP A 492 -0.10 4.09 13.17
N ALA A 493 -0.24 4.77 14.32
CA ALA A 493 0.17 6.17 14.50
C ALA A 493 1.71 6.37 14.45
N ALA A 494 2.50 5.36 14.78
CA ALA A 494 3.95 5.47 14.93
C ALA A 494 4.68 4.24 14.38
N LEU A 495 4.28 3.76 13.19
CA LEU A 495 4.99 2.66 12.54
C LEU A 495 6.36 3.11 12.06
N ASP A 496 7.40 2.39 12.47
CA ASP A 496 8.72 2.54 11.87
C ASP A 496 8.76 1.95 10.44
N ALA A 497 9.78 2.28 9.68
CA ALA A 497 9.93 1.81 8.30
C ALA A 497 9.98 0.27 8.21
N ALA A 498 10.55 -0.41 9.21
CA ALA A 498 10.65 -1.85 9.21
C ALA A 498 9.28 -2.52 9.45
N ALA A 499 8.46 -1.96 10.35
CA ALA A 499 7.09 -2.42 10.59
C ALA A 499 6.21 -2.18 9.35
N SER A 500 6.27 -0.97 8.76
CA SER A 500 5.55 -0.64 7.53
C SER A 500 5.91 -1.60 6.40
N ASN A 501 7.19 -1.87 6.20
CA ASN A 501 7.67 -2.81 5.18
C ASN A 501 7.18 -4.24 5.42
N ARG A 502 7.18 -4.73 6.67
CA ARG A 502 6.63 -6.06 6.99
C ARG A 502 5.15 -6.15 6.65
N TYR A 503 4.37 -5.13 6.99
CA TYR A 503 2.93 -5.08 6.73
C TYR A 503 2.60 -5.00 5.24
N ASP A 504 3.31 -4.15 4.52
CA ASP A 504 3.16 -4.02 3.07
C ASP A 504 3.57 -5.31 2.34
N SER A 505 4.71 -5.90 2.71
CA SER A 505 5.16 -7.17 2.16
C SER A 505 4.16 -8.31 2.44
N TYR A 506 3.57 -8.34 3.64
CA TYR A 506 2.54 -9.32 3.98
C TYR A 506 1.26 -9.13 3.15
N LYS A 507 0.78 -7.90 2.98
CA LYS A 507 -0.38 -7.63 2.12
C LYS A 507 -0.12 -7.97 0.65
N ASP A 508 1.09 -7.69 0.14
CA ASP A 508 1.47 -8.07 -1.22
C ASP A 508 1.53 -9.59 -1.38
N TRP A 509 1.96 -10.32 -0.34
CA TRP A 509 1.89 -11.78 -0.30
C TRP A 509 0.44 -12.28 -0.30
N LEU A 510 -0.46 -11.68 0.48
CA LEU A 510 -1.89 -12.03 0.48
C LEU A 510 -2.51 -11.85 -0.92
N ARG A 511 -2.17 -10.76 -1.62
CA ARG A 511 -2.59 -10.53 -3.01
C ARG A 511 -2.04 -11.60 -3.96
N THR A 512 -0.78 -11.98 -3.78
CA THR A 512 -0.14 -13.04 -4.57
C THR A 512 -0.89 -14.37 -4.41
N VAL A 513 -1.19 -14.75 -3.17
CA VAL A 513 -1.97 -15.97 -2.86
C VAL A 513 -3.39 -15.88 -3.44
N GLU A 514 -4.02 -14.72 -3.34
CA GLU A 514 -5.36 -14.50 -3.88
C GLU A 514 -5.37 -14.61 -5.42
N MET A 515 -4.40 -14.00 -6.10
CA MET A 515 -4.28 -14.12 -7.56
C MET A 515 -4.08 -15.57 -8.01
N ASP A 516 -3.27 -16.34 -7.29
CA ASP A 516 -3.06 -17.77 -7.57
C ASP A 516 -4.34 -18.60 -7.32
N ALA A 517 -5.10 -18.26 -6.29
CA ALA A 517 -6.37 -18.91 -6.00
C ALA A 517 -7.43 -18.60 -7.08
N ARG A 518 -7.50 -17.35 -7.55
CA ARG A 518 -8.39 -16.95 -8.64
C ARG A 518 -8.06 -17.67 -9.95
N ARG A 519 -6.77 -17.77 -10.29
CA ARG A 519 -6.34 -18.49 -11.49
C ARG A 519 -6.76 -19.94 -11.45
N ARG A 520 -6.58 -20.64 -10.32
CA ARG A 520 -7.05 -22.03 -10.15
C ARG A 520 -8.56 -22.13 -10.35
N MET A 521 -9.32 -21.26 -9.67
CA MET A 521 -10.79 -21.25 -9.76
C MET A 521 -11.30 -21.00 -11.19
N LEU A 522 -10.61 -20.19 -11.99
CA LEU A 522 -10.99 -19.88 -13.37
C LEU A 522 -10.56 -20.97 -14.37
N SER A 523 -9.63 -21.83 -13.99
CA SER A 523 -9.18 -22.98 -14.82
C SER A 523 -9.95 -24.28 -14.57
N GLU A 524 -10.72 -24.34 -13.49
CA GLU A 524 -11.67 -25.43 -13.17
C GLU A 524 -13.04 -25.18 -13.87
#